data_d5a096d2c1ec599ba52e73c728230227
#
_entry.id   d5a096d2c1ec599ba52e73c728230227
#
_cell.length_a   1.000
_cell.length_b   1.000
_cell.length_c   1.000
_cell.angle_alpha   90.00
_cell.angle_beta   90.00
_cell.angle_gamma   90.00
#
_symmetry.space_group_name_H-M   'P 1'
#
loop_
_entity.id
_entity.type
_entity.pdbx_description
1 polymer ?
#
loop_
_entity_poly.entity_id
_entity_poly.type
_entity_poly.pdbx_seq_one_letter_code
_entity_poly.pdbx_strand_id
1 'polypeptide(L)'
;MLEKDFNTIVTKSLNNQAGFGFKIPDERSTITGFHSKNPFDVFGVFDKHMVCWESKYLPKPQSFNFNHLQDHQIDNLIKIYELMGSDRCLSVFAVGVDFGRNDKRVFIWKNDQLYQIKERKANQQNILKKEFEGLTNYVKIKKGEIDMAEILEL
;
A
#
# COMPACT_ATOMS: atom_id res chain seq x y z
N MET A 1 -6.25 11.52 10.35
CA MET A 1 -6.04 10.09 10.03
C MET A 1 -4.58 9.75 10.14
N LEU A 2 -4.26 8.63 10.71
CA LEU A 2 -2.91 8.08 10.79
C LEU A 2 -2.75 6.90 9.82
N GLU A 3 -1.52 6.45 9.60
CA GLU A 3 -1.23 5.28 8.76
C GLU A 3 -1.98 4.02 9.24
N LYS A 4 -2.06 3.81 10.56
CA LYS A 4 -2.84 2.68 11.12
C LYS A 4 -4.32 2.74 10.78
N ASP A 5 -4.88 3.95 10.66
CA ASP A 5 -6.28 4.13 10.29
C ASP A 5 -6.48 3.83 8.80
N PHE A 6 -5.48 4.18 7.98
CA PHE A 6 -5.46 3.84 6.57
C PHE A 6 -5.43 2.31 6.37
N ASN A 7 -4.59 1.60 7.13
CA ASN A 7 -4.57 0.13 7.11
C ASN A 7 -5.92 -0.48 7.51
N THR A 8 -6.64 0.16 8.43
CA THR A 8 -7.99 -0.25 8.82
C THR A 8 -8.97 -0.08 7.65
N ILE A 9 -8.87 1.01 6.90
CA ILE A 9 -9.69 1.24 5.69
C ILE A 9 -9.43 0.16 4.65
N VAL A 10 -8.17 -0.18 4.39
CA VAL A 10 -7.80 -1.24 3.43
C VAL A 10 -8.39 -2.59 3.85
N THR A 11 -8.21 -2.96 5.11
CA THR A 11 -8.72 -4.22 5.67
C THR A 11 -10.25 -4.30 5.57
N LYS A 12 -10.94 -3.22 5.95
CA LYS A 12 -12.39 -3.11 5.85
C LYS A 12 -12.86 -3.23 4.41
N SER A 13 -12.17 -2.58 3.48
CA SER A 13 -12.52 -2.63 2.06
C SER A 13 -12.43 -4.05 1.50
N LEU A 14 -11.37 -4.79 1.87
CA LEU A 14 -11.23 -6.19 1.49
C LEU A 14 -12.39 -7.04 2.05
N ASN A 15 -12.69 -6.90 3.33
CA ASN A 15 -13.73 -7.71 3.98
C ASN A 15 -15.15 -7.39 3.49
N ASN A 16 -15.41 -6.15 3.07
CA ASN A 16 -16.73 -5.72 2.62
C ASN A 16 -17.00 -5.95 1.14
N GLN A 17 -15.97 -6.25 0.33
CA GLN A 17 -16.08 -6.32 -1.13
C GLN A 17 -15.78 -7.72 -1.68
N ALA A 18 -16.35 -8.76 -1.06
CA ALA A 18 -16.18 -10.17 -1.44
C ALA A 18 -14.72 -10.64 -1.38
N GLY A 19 -13.96 -10.07 -0.48
CA GLY A 19 -12.59 -10.47 -0.17
C GLY A 19 -12.45 -10.82 1.30
N PHE A 20 -11.21 -10.94 1.70
CA PHE A 20 -10.81 -11.17 3.09
C PHE A 20 -9.50 -10.45 3.35
N GLY A 21 -9.37 -9.78 4.48
CA GLY A 21 -8.14 -9.09 4.82
C GLY A 21 -7.94 -8.93 6.32
N PHE A 22 -6.70 -8.82 6.73
CA PHE A 22 -6.34 -8.52 8.11
C PHE A 22 -5.01 -7.76 8.15
N LYS A 23 -4.87 -6.94 9.19
CA LYS A 23 -3.61 -6.25 9.47
C LYS A 23 -2.62 -7.24 10.10
N ILE A 24 -1.37 -7.17 9.65
CA ILE A 24 -0.30 -7.93 10.31
C ILE A 24 0.05 -7.18 11.61
N PRO A 25 0.06 -7.88 12.76
CA PRO A 25 0.37 -7.25 14.04
C PRO A 25 1.77 -6.61 14.05
N ASP A 26 1.90 -5.50 14.77
CA ASP A 26 3.19 -4.83 14.96
C ASP A 26 4.16 -5.77 15.72
N GLU A 27 5.45 -5.72 15.37
CA GLU A 27 6.52 -6.50 15.97
C GLU A 27 6.59 -6.35 17.50
N ARG A 28 6.18 -5.20 18.02
CA ARG A 28 6.18 -4.90 19.47
C ARG A 28 5.23 -5.77 20.29
N SER A 29 4.31 -6.49 19.64
CA SER A 29 3.35 -7.36 20.29
C SER A 29 3.86 -8.79 20.51
N THR A 30 5.07 -9.15 20.07
CA THR A 30 5.62 -10.49 20.24
C THR A 30 6.31 -10.66 21.59
N ILE A 31 5.76 -11.55 22.42
CA ILE A 31 6.23 -11.86 23.80
C ILE A 31 7.56 -12.62 23.79
N THR A 32 8.04 -13.10 22.65
CA THR A 32 9.14 -14.07 22.57
C THR A 32 10.52 -13.48 22.33
N GLY A 33 10.68 -12.17 22.22
CA GLY A 33 11.96 -11.53 21.92
C GLY A 33 12.54 -11.83 20.54
N PHE A 34 11.85 -12.64 19.73
CA PHE A 34 12.21 -12.94 18.36
C PHE A 34 11.48 -11.95 17.43
N HIS A 35 12.18 -10.92 17.02
CA HIS A 35 11.60 -9.86 16.17
C HIS A 35 11.93 -10.12 14.71
N SER A 36 11.04 -10.83 14.00
CA SER A 36 11.05 -10.80 12.56
C SER A 36 10.35 -9.52 12.10
N LYS A 37 10.98 -8.76 11.21
CA LYS A 37 10.36 -7.58 10.60
C LYS A 37 9.11 -7.99 9.82
N ASN A 38 8.00 -7.27 10.02
CA ASN A 38 6.78 -7.52 9.27
C ASN A 38 7.06 -7.39 7.76
N PRO A 39 6.62 -8.36 6.95
CA PRO A 39 6.85 -8.32 5.50
C PRO A 39 6.07 -7.18 4.83
N PHE A 40 4.88 -6.86 5.31
CA PHE A 40 3.99 -5.81 4.82
C PHE A 40 2.86 -5.57 5.85
N ASP A 41 2.03 -4.53 5.65
CA ASP A 41 1.04 -4.09 6.65
C ASP A 41 -0.27 -4.89 6.63
N VAL A 42 -0.78 -5.21 5.46
CA VAL A 42 -2.07 -5.91 5.29
C VAL A 42 -1.90 -7.10 4.37
N PHE A 43 -2.48 -8.21 4.78
CA PHE A 43 -2.58 -9.43 3.99
C PHE A 43 -4.05 -9.75 3.73
N GLY A 44 -4.36 -10.28 2.55
CA GLY A 44 -5.72 -10.69 2.25
C GLY A 44 -5.86 -11.45 0.96
N VAL A 45 -7.11 -11.62 0.57
CA VAL A 45 -7.50 -12.25 -0.70
C VAL A 45 -8.61 -11.41 -1.31
N PHE A 46 -8.52 -11.14 -2.61
CA PHE A 46 -9.57 -10.47 -3.37
C PHE A 46 -9.53 -10.96 -4.82
N ASP A 47 -10.68 -11.35 -5.35
CA ASP A 47 -10.84 -11.80 -6.76
C ASP A 47 -9.75 -12.78 -7.19
N LYS A 48 -9.58 -13.86 -6.43
CA LYS A 48 -8.59 -14.93 -6.67
C LYS A 48 -7.12 -14.49 -6.54
N HIS A 49 -6.86 -13.26 -6.13
CA HIS A 49 -5.53 -12.75 -5.88
C HIS A 49 -5.20 -12.79 -4.38
N MET A 50 -3.98 -13.22 -4.07
CA MET A 50 -3.40 -12.96 -2.76
C MET A 50 -3.00 -11.49 -2.71
N VAL A 51 -3.48 -10.76 -1.70
CA VAL A 51 -3.20 -9.32 -1.55
C VAL A 51 -2.14 -9.14 -0.48
N CYS A 52 -1.05 -8.46 -0.84
CA CYS A 52 0.01 -8.03 0.07
C CYS A 52 0.14 -6.52 -0.08
N TRP A 53 0.01 -5.79 1.01
CA TRP A 53 -0.18 -4.35 0.97
C TRP A 53 0.70 -3.63 1.98
N GLU A 54 1.49 -2.69 1.51
CA GLU A 54 2.27 -1.76 2.33
C GLU A 54 1.72 -0.35 2.14
N SER A 55 1.41 0.32 3.25
CA SER A 55 0.79 1.64 3.26
C SER A 55 1.73 2.72 3.77
N LYS A 56 1.63 3.89 3.15
CA LYS A 56 2.11 5.15 3.72
C LYS A 56 0.98 6.17 3.62
N TYR A 57 0.94 7.13 4.53
CA TYR A 57 -0.13 8.13 4.56
C TYR A 57 0.40 9.52 4.78
N LEU A 58 -0.04 10.44 3.94
CA LEU A 58 0.28 11.86 4.02
C LEU A 58 -0.99 12.64 4.39
N PRO A 59 -1.07 13.22 5.60
CA PRO A 59 -2.28 13.89 6.08
C PRO A 59 -2.57 15.21 5.35
N LYS A 60 -1.65 15.66 4.51
CA LYS A 60 -1.79 16.84 3.66
C LYS A 60 -0.95 16.65 2.40
N PRO A 61 -1.22 17.38 1.29
CA PRO A 61 -0.35 17.33 0.13
C PRO A 61 1.07 17.78 0.49
N GLN A 62 2.01 16.87 0.29
CA GLN A 62 3.44 17.10 0.53
C GLN A 62 4.25 16.06 -0.24
N SER A 63 5.55 16.26 -0.30
CA SER A 63 6.44 15.28 -0.92
C SER A 63 6.55 14.04 -0.04
N PHE A 64 6.61 12.86 -0.68
CA PHE A 64 6.89 11.59 0.00
C PHE A 64 8.40 11.32 -0.06
N ASN A 65 9.00 11.15 1.11
CA ASN A 65 10.42 10.85 1.24
C ASN A 65 10.61 9.34 1.41
N PHE A 66 11.40 8.72 0.52
CA PHE A 66 11.65 7.28 0.56
C PHE A 66 12.46 6.80 1.75
N ASN A 67 13.02 7.70 2.57
CA ASN A 67 13.61 7.33 3.85
C ASN A 67 12.57 6.73 4.83
N HIS A 68 11.28 6.98 4.61
CA HIS A 68 10.19 6.39 5.39
C HIS A 68 9.79 5.00 4.93
N LEU A 69 10.36 4.51 3.82
CA LEU A 69 10.15 3.16 3.31
C LEU A 69 11.44 2.35 3.48
N GLN A 70 11.37 1.28 4.27
CA GLN A 70 12.52 0.41 4.49
C GLN A 70 12.73 -0.54 3.30
N ASP A 71 13.98 -0.96 3.06
CA ASP A 71 14.32 -1.82 1.93
C ASP A 71 13.54 -3.14 1.96
N HIS A 72 13.40 -3.77 3.15
CA HIS A 72 12.69 -5.03 3.26
C HIS A 72 11.20 -4.91 2.91
N GLN A 73 10.57 -3.74 3.09
CA GLN A 73 9.16 -3.53 2.78
C GLN A 73 8.90 -3.65 1.29
N ILE A 74 9.70 -2.97 0.46
CA ILE A 74 9.55 -3.06 -0.99
C ILE A 74 10.08 -4.39 -1.56
N ASP A 75 11.18 -4.89 -1.03
CA ASP A 75 11.79 -6.15 -1.49
C ASP A 75 10.86 -7.35 -1.23
N ASN A 76 10.17 -7.38 -0.09
CA ASN A 76 9.19 -8.43 0.20
C ASN A 76 8.00 -8.40 -0.77
N LEU A 77 7.48 -7.23 -1.08
CA LEU A 77 6.39 -7.09 -2.05
C LEU A 77 6.79 -7.59 -3.43
N ILE A 78 7.98 -7.22 -3.89
CA ILE A 78 8.52 -7.65 -5.19
C ILE A 78 8.73 -9.17 -5.20
N LYS A 79 9.32 -9.72 -4.14
CA LYS A 79 9.60 -11.15 -4.03
C LYS A 79 8.32 -12.00 -4.12
N ILE A 80 7.26 -11.56 -3.45
CA ILE A 80 5.97 -12.27 -3.50
C ILE A 80 5.39 -12.21 -4.91
N TYR A 81 5.42 -11.05 -5.55
CA TYR A 81 4.99 -10.90 -6.93
C TYR A 81 5.79 -11.81 -7.89
N GLU A 82 7.11 -11.85 -7.76
CA GLU A 82 7.95 -12.70 -8.58
C GLU A 82 7.66 -14.19 -8.41
N LEU A 83 7.32 -14.62 -7.18
CA LEU A 83 7.01 -16.01 -6.87
C LEU A 83 5.62 -16.42 -7.35
N MET A 84 4.63 -15.53 -7.26
CA MET A 84 3.22 -15.85 -7.50
C MET A 84 2.74 -15.50 -8.91
N GLY A 85 3.28 -14.42 -9.50
CA GLY A 85 2.82 -13.88 -10.77
C GLY A 85 1.55 -13.01 -10.64
N SER A 86 1.31 -12.19 -11.67
CA SER A 86 0.21 -11.21 -11.67
C SER A 86 -1.19 -11.83 -11.67
N ASP A 87 -1.33 -13.09 -12.12
CA ASP A 87 -2.61 -13.77 -12.14
C ASP A 87 -3.09 -14.20 -10.74
N ARG A 88 -2.17 -14.32 -9.79
CA ARG A 88 -2.43 -14.84 -8.44
C ARG A 88 -2.09 -13.86 -7.33
N CYS A 89 -1.41 -12.78 -7.65
CA CYS A 89 -0.92 -11.84 -6.66
C CYS A 89 -1.27 -10.40 -7.01
N LEU A 90 -1.74 -9.67 -6.02
CA LEU A 90 -1.86 -8.23 -6.01
C LEU A 90 -0.93 -7.71 -4.91
N SER A 91 0.30 -7.41 -5.29
CA SER A 91 1.31 -6.88 -4.38
C SER A 91 1.37 -5.36 -4.55
N VAL A 92 1.10 -4.62 -3.49
CA VAL A 92 0.81 -3.18 -3.56
C VAL A 92 1.66 -2.37 -2.59
N PHE A 93 2.28 -1.33 -3.11
CA PHE A 93 2.72 -0.18 -2.35
C PHE A 93 1.75 0.98 -2.58
N ALA A 94 1.21 1.53 -1.50
CA ALA A 94 0.19 2.57 -1.57
C ALA A 94 0.57 3.80 -0.75
N VAL A 95 0.35 4.97 -1.32
CA VAL A 95 0.49 6.24 -0.60
C VAL A 95 -0.86 6.95 -0.60
N GLY A 96 -1.48 7.03 0.58
CA GLY A 96 -2.68 7.84 0.77
C GLY A 96 -2.31 9.30 0.95
N VAL A 97 -3.00 10.20 0.26
CA VAL A 97 -2.83 11.64 0.37
C VAL A 97 -4.17 12.32 0.58
N ASP A 98 -4.28 13.11 1.63
CA ASP A 98 -5.46 13.92 1.90
C ASP A 98 -5.31 15.31 1.24
N PHE A 99 -6.06 15.53 0.16
CA PHE A 99 -6.09 16.82 -0.53
C PHE A 99 -7.10 17.81 0.07
N GLY A 100 -7.80 17.41 1.14
CA GLY A 100 -8.85 18.22 1.75
C GLY A 100 -10.19 18.13 1.00
N ARG A 101 -11.22 18.73 1.55
CA ARG A 101 -12.57 18.79 0.95
C ARG A 101 -13.12 17.42 0.53
N ASN A 102 -12.89 16.39 1.36
CA ASN A 102 -13.27 15.00 1.08
C ASN A 102 -12.61 14.41 -0.17
N ASP A 103 -11.46 14.93 -0.58
CA ASP A 103 -10.65 14.38 -1.68
C ASP A 103 -9.44 13.66 -1.11
N LYS A 104 -9.63 12.42 -0.71
CA LYS A 104 -8.55 11.52 -0.26
C LYS A 104 -8.26 10.54 -1.37
N ARG A 105 -7.01 10.55 -1.84
CA ARG A 105 -6.56 9.70 -2.95
C ARG A 105 -5.55 8.70 -2.44
N VAL A 106 -5.62 7.49 -2.97
CA VAL A 106 -4.67 6.42 -2.69
C VAL A 106 -3.93 6.11 -3.98
N PHE A 107 -2.69 6.53 -4.03
CA PHE A 107 -1.79 6.28 -5.17
C PHE A 107 -1.25 4.87 -5.06
N ILE A 108 -1.30 4.12 -6.15
CA ILE A 108 -1.06 2.68 -6.19
C ILE A 108 0.09 2.35 -7.13
N TRP A 109 1.07 1.62 -6.64
CA TRP A 109 2.07 0.93 -7.44
C TRP A 109 1.92 -0.57 -7.16
N LYS A 110 1.50 -1.33 -8.17
CA LYS A 110 1.22 -2.75 -8.01
C LYS A 110 2.11 -3.60 -8.91
N ASN A 111 2.48 -4.77 -8.42
CA ASN A 111 3.16 -5.82 -9.18
C ASN A 111 4.43 -5.30 -9.87
N ASP A 112 4.50 -5.33 -11.20
CA ASP A 112 5.67 -4.86 -11.95
C ASP A 112 5.99 -3.37 -11.75
N GLN A 113 5.01 -2.55 -11.40
CA GLN A 113 5.23 -1.14 -11.08
C GLN A 113 6.05 -0.94 -9.80
N LEU A 114 6.15 -1.95 -8.95
CA LEU A 114 6.97 -1.90 -7.73
C LEU A 114 8.45 -1.70 -8.02
N TYR A 115 8.92 -2.12 -9.19
CA TYR A 115 10.32 -1.89 -9.61
C TYR A 115 10.62 -0.40 -9.76
N GLN A 116 9.64 0.41 -10.17
CA GLN A 116 9.78 1.86 -10.25
C GLN A 116 10.01 2.47 -8.85
N ILE A 117 9.30 1.96 -7.86
CA ILE A 117 9.46 2.40 -6.45
C ILE A 117 10.83 2.00 -5.91
N LYS A 118 11.27 0.78 -6.19
CA LYS A 118 12.61 0.30 -5.79
C LYS A 118 13.71 1.16 -6.40
N GLU A 119 13.60 1.48 -7.67
CA GLU A 119 14.56 2.34 -8.38
C GLU A 119 14.58 3.76 -7.80
N ARG A 120 13.43 4.36 -7.56
CA ARG A 120 13.33 5.69 -6.95
C ARG A 120 13.97 5.71 -5.57
N LYS A 121 13.71 4.69 -4.76
CA LYS A 121 14.31 4.59 -3.44
C LYS A 121 15.85 4.49 -3.53
N ALA A 122 16.37 3.65 -4.41
CA ALA A 122 17.81 3.49 -4.62
C ALA A 122 18.47 4.79 -5.06
N ASN A 123 17.80 5.60 -5.87
CA ASN A 123 18.28 6.89 -6.37
C ASN A 123 17.92 8.07 -5.47
N GLN A 124 17.27 7.82 -4.33
CA GLN A 124 16.79 8.85 -3.40
C GLN A 124 15.89 9.90 -4.08
N GLN A 125 15.06 9.46 -5.02
CA GLN A 125 14.14 10.30 -5.79
C GLN A 125 12.77 10.33 -5.13
N ASN A 126 12.53 11.30 -4.26
CA ASN A 126 11.24 11.51 -3.61
C ASN A 126 10.12 11.70 -4.63
N ILE A 127 8.89 11.34 -4.24
CA ILE A 127 7.71 11.73 -5.01
C ILE A 127 7.36 13.15 -4.57
N LEU A 128 7.45 14.11 -5.48
CA LEU A 128 7.23 15.51 -5.16
C LEU A 128 5.73 15.80 -5.00
N LYS A 129 5.40 16.76 -4.14
CA LYS A 129 4.01 17.23 -3.96
C LYS A 129 3.33 17.51 -5.30
N LYS A 130 3.99 18.24 -6.19
CA LYS A 130 3.49 18.58 -7.51
C LYS A 130 3.25 17.34 -8.38
N GLU A 131 4.07 16.33 -8.23
CA GLU A 131 3.96 15.07 -8.97
C GLU A 131 2.66 14.33 -8.61
N PHE A 132 2.28 14.28 -7.34
CA PHE A 132 1.01 13.68 -6.92
C PHE A 132 -0.21 14.30 -7.60
N GLU A 133 -0.17 15.60 -7.86
CA GLU A 133 -1.27 16.30 -8.54
C GLU A 133 -1.47 15.82 -9.98
N GLY A 134 -0.42 15.36 -10.64
CA GLY A 134 -0.44 14.90 -12.03
C GLY A 134 -0.56 13.39 -12.22
N LEU A 135 -0.37 12.59 -11.16
CA LEU A 135 -0.47 11.14 -11.25
C LEU A 135 -1.92 10.69 -11.42
N THR A 136 -2.13 9.67 -12.25
CA THR A 136 -3.46 9.10 -12.53
C THR A 136 -3.65 7.70 -11.93
N ASN A 137 -2.59 7.09 -11.39
CA ASN A 137 -2.61 5.77 -10.78
C ASN A 137 -3.15 5.81 -9.34
N TYR A 138 -4.37 6.30 -9.17
CA TYR A 138 -5.00 6.38 -7.85
C TYR A 138 -6.46 5.97 -7.87
N VAL A 139 -6.94 5.59 -6.69
CA VAL A 139 -8.36 5.42 -6.37
C VAL A 139 -8.72 6.39 -5.23
N LYS A 140 -9.99 6.74 -5.11
CA LYS A 140 -10.45 7.62 -4.03
C LYS A 140 -11.00 6.81 -2.86
N ILE A 141 -10.78 7.31 -1.65
CA ILE A 141 -11.51 6.83 -0.48
C ILE A 141 -12.89 7.46 -0.51
N LYS A 142 -13.93 6.63 -0.58
CA LYS A 142 -15.34 7.05 -0.59
C LYS A 142 -16.07 6.34 0.54
N LYS A 143 -16.74 7.09 1.41
CA LYS A 143 -17.48 6.53 2.55
C LYS A 143 -16.64 5.59 3.43
N GLY A 144 -15.36 5.93 3.61
CA GLY A 144 -14.43 5.15 4.42
C GLY A 144 -13.96 3.84 3.79
N GLU A 145 -14.10 3.67 2.48
CA GLU A 145 -13.67 2.48 1.75
C GLU A 145 -12.94 2.84 0.46
N ILE A 146 -12.14 1.90 -0.02
CA ILE A 146 -11.45 1.91 -1.32
C ILE A 146 -12.12 0.87 -2.20
N ASP A 147 -12.40 1.18 -3.45
CA ASP A 147 -12.92 0.20 -4.41
C ASP A 147 -11.76 -0.70 -4.87
N MET A 148 -11.76 -1.94 -4.40
CA MET A 148 -10.71 -2.92 -4.71
C MET A 148 -10.72 -3.33 -6.19
N ALA A 149 -11.90 -3.34 -6.83
CA ALA A 149 -11.99 -3.64 -8.25
C ALA A 149 -11.31 -2.57 -9.12
N GLU A 150 -11.43 -1.29 -8.74
CA GLU A 150 -10.71 -0.20 -9.42
C GLU A 150 -9.19 -0.41 -9.35
N ILE A 151 -8.67 -0.93 -8.23
CA ILE A 151 -7.23 -1.19 -8.09
C ILE A 151 -6.76 -2.25 -9.09
N LEU A 152 -7.54 -3.30 -9.30
CA LEU A 152 -7.19 -4.34 -10.28
C LEU A 152 -7.10 -3.79 -11.70
N GLU A 153 -7.88 -2.74 -12.01
CA GLU A 153 -7.93 -2.13 -13.35
C GLU A 153 -6.85 -1.06 -13.58
N LEU A 154 -6.14 -0.64 -12.54
CA LEU A 154 -5.03 0.31 -12.70
C LEU A 154 -3.83 -0.37 -13.44
#